data_058a73454ad22f953ced7d11c827b9c0
#
_entry.id   058a73454ad22f953ced7d11c827b9c0
#
_cell.length_a   1.000
_cell.length_b   1.000
_cell.length_c   1.000
_cell.angle_alpha   90.00
_cell.angle_beta   90.00
_cell.angle_gamma   90.00
#
_symmetry.space_group_name_H-M   'P 1'
#
loop_
_entity.id
_entity.type
_entity.pdbx_description
1 polymer ?
#
loop_
_entity_poly.entity_id
_entity_poly.type
_entity_poly.pdbx_seq_one_letter_code
_entity_poly.pdbx_strand_id
1 'polypeptide(L)'
;TPGKAPGRFERIESDQILDWSQEFYNKDTMVLCRYNAPLIKFGLTLIKKGIVVGTSSSTLKSTLVDTVKNRNAKTMAELTQKLSVYENICMQGGDQFTKSNIKDKFDAIRYILQECSSIEDYYDKVNTLTNPRKNSVHVKLSTVHRAKGLEAQTIGILNPPLQSSKAT
;
A
#
# COMPACT_ATOMS: atom_id res chain seq x y z
N THR A 1 25.60 -17.41 5.14
CA THR A 1 25.55 -18.84 5.52
C THR A 1 26.09 -19.65 4.35
N PRO A 2 27.15 -20.44 4.55
CA PRO A 2 27.61 -21.32 3.48
C PRO A 2 26.49 -22.30 3.14
N GLY A 3 26.06 -22.31 1.87
CA GLY A 3 25.06 -23.26 1.36
C GLY A 3 23.77 -22.69 0.81
N LYS A 4 23.50 -21.39 0.93
CA LYS A 4 22.37 -20.78 0.19
C LYS A 4 22.80 -20.51 -1.26
N ALA A 5 22.06 -21.03 -2.22
CA ALA A 5 22.23 -20.66 -3.62
C ALA A 5 22.07 -19.14 -3.78
N PRO A 6 22.88 -18.50 -4.66
CA PRO A 6 22.70 -17.08 -4.93
C PRO A 6 21.29 -16.81 -5.41
N GLY A 7 20.66 -15.76 -4.84
CA GLY A 7 19.32 -15.34 -5.26
C GLY A 7 19.33 -14.92 -6.72
N ARG A 8 18.28 -15.27 -7.45
CA ARG A 8 18.03 -14.78 -8.81
C ARG A 8 17.41 -13.39 -8.74
N PHE A 9 18.00 -12.43 -9.42
CA PHE A 9 17.44 -11.11 -9.62
C PHE A 9 16.89 -10.99 -11.04
N GLU A 10 15.65 -10.55 -11.15
CA GLU A 10 15.00 -10.30 -12.43
C GLU A 10 14.27 -8.97 -12.36
N ARG A 11 14.49 -8.10 -13.35
CA ARG A 11 13.75 -6.86 -13.48
C ARG A 11 12.48 -7.10 -14.28
N ILE A 12 11.34 -6.76 -13.69
CA ILE A 12 10.02 -6.94 -14.29
C ILE A 12 9.31 -5.60 -14.24
N GLU A 13 8.60 -5.24 -15.30
CA GLU A 13 7.75 -4.05 -15.31
C GLU A 13 6.55 -4.25 -14.34
N SER A 14 6.08 -3.18 -13.72
CA SER A 14 5.09 -3.24 -12.64
C SER A 14 3.74 -3.84 -13.05
N ASP A 15 3.36 -3.72 -14.31
CA ASP A 15 2.16 -4.34 -14.88
C ASP A 15 2.33 -5.85 -15.08
N GLN A 16 3.54 -6.32 -15.41
CA GLN A 16 3.86 -7.75 -15.53
C GLN A 16 3.81 -8.47 -14.17
N ILE A 17 4.09 -7.79 -13.06
CA ILE A 17 3.96 -8.37 -11.72
C ILE A 17 2.51 -8.77 -11.43
N LEU A 18 1.54 -8.02 -11.95
CA LEU A 18 0.12 -8.32 -11.80
C LEU A 18 -0.31 -9.57 -12.58
N ASP A 19 0.43 -9.97 -13.59
CA ASP A 19 0.17 -11.15 -14.42
C ASP A 19 0.85 -12.42 -13.89
N TRP A 20 1.59 -12.33 -12.80
CA TRP A 20 2.16 -13.50 -12.15
C TRP A 20 1.08 -14.50 -11.79
N SER A 21 1.37 -15.78 -12.03
CA SER A 21 0.43 -16.85 -11.72
C SER A 21 0.08 -16.91 -10.22
N GLN A 22 -1.11 -17.38 -9.91
CA GLN A 22 -1.52 -17.60 -8.51
C GLN A 22 -0.51 -18.44 -7.72
N GLU A 23 0.19 -19.36 -8.40
CA GLU A 23 1.22 -20.20 -7.79
C GLU A 23 2.39 -19.37 -7.23
N PHE A 24 2.77 -18.29 -7.91
CA PHE A 24 3.80 -17.37 -7.44
C PHE A 24 3.40 -16.69 -6.13
N TYR A 25 2.13 -16.32 -6.01
CA TYR A 25 1.60 -15.64 -4.82
C TYR A 25 1.20 -16.58 -3.68
N ASN A 26 1.20 -17.89 -3.89
CA ASN A 26 0.92 -18.91 -2.87
C ASN A 26 2.16 -19.28 -2.04
N LYS A 27 3.32 -18.75 -2.40
CA LYS A 27 4.58 -18.97 -1.68
C LYS A 27 4.84 -17.83 -0.70
N ASP A 28 5.89 -17.96 0.07
CA ASP A 28 6.37 -16.89 0.96
C ASP A 28 6.88 -15.71 0.11
N THR A 29 5.95 -14.85 -0.28
CA THR A 29 6.19 -13.70 -1.17
C THR A 29 6.03 -12.40 -0.39
N MET A 30 6.99 -11.50 -0.56
CA MET A 30 6.95 -10.14 -0.03
C MET A 30 7.06 -9.14 -1.16
N VAL A 31 6.22 -8.13 -1.14
CA VAL A 31 6.27 -7.02 -2.09
C VAL A 31 6.66 -5.74 -1.35
N LEU A 32 7.70 -5.11 -1.83
CA LEU A 32 8.30 -3.92 -1.22
C LEU A 32 8.08 -2.69 -2.09
N CYS A 33 7.88 -1.56 -1.45
CA CYS A 33 7.90 -0.25 -2.09
C CYS A 33 8.43 0.79 -1.12
N ARG A 34 8.90 1.91 -1.63
CA ARG A 34 9.28 3.05 -0.80
C ARG A 34 8.07 3.67 -0.09
N TYR A 35 6.93 3.73 -0.76
CA TYR A 35 5.70 4.38 -0.30
C TYR A 35 4.57 3.38 -0.10
N ASN A 36 3.59 3.75 0.76
CA ASN A 36 2.42 2.92 1.06
C ASN A 36 1.37 2.96 -0.06
N ALA A 37 1.15 4.10 -0.71
CA ALA A 37 0.10 4.23 -1.72
C ALA A 37 0.25 3.23 -2.89
N PRO A 38 1.42 3.05 -3.50
CA PRO A 38 1.61 2.03 -4.53
C PRO A 38 1.38 0.60 -4.01
N LEU A 39 1.81 0.30 -2.77
CA LEU A 39 1.57 -1.00 -2.15
C LEU A 39 0.09 -1.27 -1.95
N ILE A 40 -0.66 -0.29 -1.48
CA ILE A 40 -2.11 -0.41 -1.27
C ILE A 40 -2.82 -0.62 -2.61
N LYS A 41 -2.49 0.16 -3.62
CA LYS A 41 -3.03 -0.01 -4.97
C LYS A 41 -2.77 -1.41 -5.52
N PHE A 42 -1.55 -1.89 -5.38
CA PHE A 42 -1.15 -3.23 -5.77
C PHE A 42 -1.91 -4.29 -4.98
N GLY A 43 -2.00 -4.14 -3.67
CA GLY A 43 -2.73 -5.05 -2.78
C GLY A 43 -4.22 -5.15 -3.12
N LEU A 44 -4.88 -4.02 -3.41
CA LEU A 44 -6.28 -3.99 -3.85
C LEU A 44 -6.48 -4.76 -5.17
N THR A 45 -5.53 -4.63 -6.10
CA THR A 45 -5.57 -5.39 -7.36
C THR A 45 -5.43 -6.89 -7.13
N LEU A 46 -4.55 -7.31 -6.23
CA LEU A 46 -4.40 -8.73 -5.86
C LEU A 46 -5.65 -9.28 -5.18
N ILE A 47 -6.27 -8.51 -4.29
CA ILE A 47 -7.54 -8.89 -3.64
C ILE A 47 -8.64 -9.13 -4.66
N LYS A 48 -8.75 -8.29 -5.70
CA LYS A 48 -9.70 -8.50 -6.81
C LYS A 48 -9.43 -9.79 -7.58
N LYS A 49 -8.19 -10.25 -7.62
CA LYS A 49 -7.80 -11.54 -8.21
C LYS A 49 -7.99 -12.74 -7.24
N GLY A 50 -8.54 -12.51 -6.05
CA GLY A 50 -8.73 -13.55 -5.03
C GLY A 50 -7.47 -13.92 -4.24
N ILE A 51 -6.40 -13.12 -4.34
CA ILE A 51 -5.14 -13.35 -3.65
C ILE A 51 -5.18 -12.64 -2.29
N VAL A 52 -4.87 -13.38 -1.23
CA VAL A 52 -4.82 -12.82 0.12
C VAL A 52 -3.54 -12.00 0.28
N VAL A 53 -3.70 -10.77 0.73
CA VAL A 53 -2.60 -9.86 1.02
C VAL A 53 -2.69 -9.35 2.45
N GLY A 54 -1.59 -8.88 2.98
CA GLY A 54 -1.58 -8.24 4.28
C GLY A 54 -0.34 -7.41 4.53
N THR A 55 -0.52 -6.39 5.34
CA THR A 55 0.58 -5.65 5.95
C THR A 55 0.48 -5.75 7.45
N SER A 56 1.60 -5.96 8.12
CA SER A 56 1.68 -6.08 9.59
C SER A 56 1.81 -4.72 10.30
N SER A 57 1.69 -3.62 9.57
CA SER A 57 1.89 -2.28 10.15
C SER A 57 0.66 -1.77 10.88
N SER A 58 0.70 -1.80 12.21
CA SER A 58 -0.31 -1.15 13.08
C SER A 58 -0.35 0.36 12.89
N THR A 59 0.80 1.00 12.65
CA THR A 59 0.89 2.44 12.38
C THR A 59 0.19 2.82 11.08
N LEU A 60 0.33 2.02 10.02
CA LEU A 60 -0.39 2.27 8.77
C LEU A 60 -1.90 2.15 8.98
N LYS A 61 -2.35 1.11 9.67
CA LYS A 61 -3.76 0.91 9.98
C LYS A 61 -4.34 2.11 10.73
N SER A 62 -3.72 2.53 11.83
CA SER A 62 -4.19 3.66 12.61
C SER A 62 -4.20 4.95 11.79
N THR A 63 -3.16 5.21 10.99
CA THR A 63 -3.11 6.38 10.13
C THR A 63 -4.27 6.41 9.12
N LEU A 64 -4.56 5.31 8.46
CA LEU A 64 -5.66 5.22 7.49
C LEU A 64 -7.04 5.38 8.17
N VAL A 65 -7.23 4.73 9.30
CA VAL A 65 -8.50 4.79 10.05
C VAL A 65 -8.72 6.18 10.66
N ASP A 66 -7.76 6.69 11.40
CA ASP A 66 -7.93 7.93 12.17
C ASP A 66 -8.04 9.15 11.25
N THR A 67 -7.33 9.17 10.13
CA THR A 67 -7.43 10.28 9.17
C THR A 67 -8.86 10.41 8.64
N VAL A 68 -9.53 9.31 8.33
CA VAL A 68 -10.92 9.32 7.85
C VAL A 68 -11.91 9.56 8.99
N LYS A 69 -11.74 8.86 10.10
CA LYS A 69 -12.62 8.95 11.27
C LYS A 69 -12.70 10.37 11.83
N ASN A 70 -11.57 11.06 11.93
CA ASN A 70 -11.49 12.42 12.46
C ASN A 70 -12.13 13.48 11.55
N ARG A 71 -12.51 13.12 10.32
CA ARG A 71 -13.28 14.02 9.43
C ARG A 71 -14.75 14.08 9.79
N ASN A 72 -15.28 13.13 10.57
CA ASN A 72 -16.70 13.09 10.99
C ASN A 72 -17.65 13.30 9.82
N ALA A 73 -17.38 12.70 8.68
CA ALA A 73 -18.19 12.79 7.49
C ALA A 73 -19.33 11.78 7.54
N LYS A 74 -20.51 12.15 7.07
CA LYS A 74 -21.69 11.28 7.01
C LYS A 74 -21.87 10.62 5.65
N THR A 75 -21.33 11.22 4.61
CA THR A 75 -21.42 10.73 3.23
C THR A 75 -20.06 10.67 2.57
N MET A 76 -19.95 9.86 1.52
CA MET A 76 -18.72 9.77 0.72
C MET A 76 -18.32 11.10 0.08
N ALA A 77 -19.30 11.87 -0.40
CA ALA A 77 -19.07 13.19 -0.99
C ALA A 77 -18.51 14.18 0.06
N GLU A 78 -19.10 14.20 1.24
CA GLU A 78 -18.64 15.02 2.37
C GLU A 78 -17.23 14.60 2.80
N LEU A 79 -16.96 13.30 2.88
CA LEU A 79 -15.65 12.77 3.23
C LEU A 79 -14.57 13.22 2.23
N THR A 80 -14.85 13.07 0.94
CA THR A 80 -13.93 13.47 -0.13
C THR A 80 -13.58 14.95 -0.05
N GLN A 81 -14.58 15.80 0.18
CA GLN A 81 -14.38 17.24 0.33
C GLN A 81 -13.53 17.57 1.56
N LYS A 82 -13.87 17.00 2.71
CA LYS A 82 -13.14 17.24 3.96
C LYS A 82 -11.69 16.73 3.90
N LEU A 83 -11.45 15.61 3.24
CA LEU A 83 -10.09 15.10 3.02
C LEU A 83 -9.27 16.04 2.15
N SER A 84 -9.84 16.58 1.07
CA SER A 84 -9.14 17.52 0.19
C SER A 84 -8.76 18.81 0.92
N VAL A 85 -9.67 19.34 1.72
CA VAL A 85 -9.38 20.53 2.55
C VAL A 85 -8.27 20.24 3.56
N TYR A 86 -8.34 19.10 4.23
CA TYR A 86 -7.33 18.71 5.22
C TYR A 86 -5.96 18.47 4.61
N GLU A 87 -5.91 17.82 3.45
CA GLU A 87 -4.66 17.64 2.69
C GLU A 87 -4.01 19.00 2.36
N ASN A 88 -4.79 19.94 1.84
CA ASN A 88 -4.31 21.28 1.51
C ASN A 88 -3.72 21.98 2.75
N ILE A 89 -4.36 21.86 3.90
CA ILE A 89 -3.85 22.41 5.16
C ILE A 89 -2.51 21.73 5.52
N CYS A 90 -2.43 20.42 5.45
CA CYS A 90 -1.21 19.68 5.76
C CYS A 90 -0.05 20.03 4.80
N MET A 91 -0.36 20.34 3.55
CA MET A 91 0.64 20.67 2.51
C MET A 91 1.18 22.10 2.59
N GLN A 92 0.62 22.96 3.43
CA GLN A 92 1.05 24.36 3.55
C GLN A 92 2.41 24.55 4.22
N GLY A 93 2.89 23.54 4.93
CA GLY A 93 4.16 23.60 5.65
C GLY A 93 5.07 22.42 5.34
N GLY A 94 6.26 22.44 5.91
CA GLY A 94 7.21 21.35 5.82
C GLY A 94 8.10 21.33 4.58
N ASP A 95 9.12 20.51 4.65
CA ASP A 95 10.07 20.28 3.56
C ASP A 95 9.50 19.31 2.51
N GLN A 96 10.26 19.06 1.46
CA GLN A 96 9.86 18.17 0.37
C GLN A 96 9.63 16.72 0.85
N PHE A 97 10.40 16.26 1.82
CA PHE A 97 10.23 14.92 2.39
C PHE A 97 8.91 14.78 3.14
N THR A 98 8.57 15.76 3.98
CA THR A 98 7.30 15.83 4.70
C THR A 98 6.11 15.87 3.74
N LYS A 99 6.19 16.69 2.70
CA LYS A 99 5.14 16.79 1.66
C LYS A 99 4.96 15.48 0.90
N SER A 100 6.04 14.78 0.58
CA SER A 100 5.96 13.47 -0.06
C SER A 100 5.24 12.42 0.80
N ASN A 101 5.49 12.43 2.11
CA ASN A 101 4.82 11.52 3.04
C ASN A 101 3.33 11.87 3.22
N ILE A 102 3.00 13.16 3.25
CA ILE A 102 1.59 13.62 3.28
C ILE A 102 0.88 13.16 2.02
N LYS A 103 1.47 13.39 0.85
CA LYS A 103 0.92 12.95 -0.43
C LYS A 103 0.71 11.43 -0.47
N ASP A 104 1.68 10.65 -0.03
CA ASP A 104 1.58 9.19 0.05
C ASP A 104 0.38 8.75 0.90
N LYS A 105 0.21 9.36 2.06
CA LYS A 105 -0.93 9.07 2.95
C LYS A 105 -2.28 9.34 2.28
N PHE A 106 -2.45 10.49 1.67
CA PHE A 106 -3.73 10.85 1.05
C PHE A 106 -3.98 10.07 -0.24
N ASP A 107 -2.96 9.78 -1.03
CA ASP A 107 -3.07 8.91 -2.22
C ASP A 107 -3.49 7.49 -1.81
N ALA A 108 -2.92 6.94 -0.74
CA ALA A 108 -3.31 5.64 -0.19
C ALA A 108 -4.81 5.61 0.19
N ILE A 109 -5.28 6.63 0.89
CA ILE A 109 -6.70 6.75 1.27
C ILE A 109 -7.59 6.83 0.01
N ARG A 110 -7.20 7.63 -0.99
CA ARG A 110 -7.97 7.76 -2.24
C ARG A 110 -8.06 6.45 -3.01
N TYR A 111 -6.97 5.68 -3.10
CA TYR A 111 -7.01 4.37 -3.77
C TYR A 111 -8.01 3.42 -3.11
N ILE A 112 -8.10 3.42 -1.79
CA ILE A 112 -9.08 2.60 -1.08
C ILE A 112 -10.50 3.14 -1.31
N LEU A 113 -10.71 4.46 -1.18
CA LEU A 113 -12.02 5.09 -1.37
C LEU A 113 -12.60 4.87 -2.77
N GLN A 114 -11.77 4.84 -3.80
CA GLN A 114 -12.20 4.57 -5.18
C GLN A 114 -12.85 3.19 -5.35
N GLU A 115 -12.54 2.26 -4.46
CA GLU A 115 -13.06 0.89 -4.46
C GLU A 115 -14.25 0.72 -3.49
N CYS A 116 -14.69 1.79 -2.84
CA CYS A 116 -15.69 1.75 -1.77
C CYS A 116 -17.01 2.35 -2.21
N SER A 117 -18.10 1.73 -1.74
CA SER A 117 -19.47 2.24 -1.90
C SER A 117 -19.94 3.07 -0.70
N SER A 118 -19.31 2.91 0.46
CA SER A 118 -19.66 3.59 1.71
C SER A 118 -18.44 3.80 2.60
N ILE A 119 -18.60 4.60 3.65
CA ILE A 119 -17.54 4.82 4.66
C ILE A 119 -17.30 3.53 5.44
N GLU A 120 -18.31 2.74 5.73
CA GLU A 120 -18.17 1.43 6.37
C GLU A 120 -17.34 0.48 5.50
N ASP A 121 -17.62 0.44 4.20
CA ASP A 121 -16.87 -0.36 3.23
C ASP A 121 -15.37 0.03 3.21
N TYR A 122 -15.07 1.32 3.40
CA TYR A 122 -13.69 1.78 3.54
C TYR A 122 -12.98 1.13 4.74
N TYR A 123 -13.63 1.11 5.90
CA TYR A 123 -13.03 0.49 7.10
C TYR A 123 -12.86 -1.02 6.93
N ASP A 124 -13.80 -1.69 6.30
CA ASP A 124 -13.70 -3.12 6.00
C ASP A 124 -12.53 -3.42 5.06
N LYS A 125 -12.33 -2.61 4.03
CA LYS A 125 -11.18 -2.74 3.13
C LYS A 125 -9.83 -2.45 3.81
N VAL A 126 -9.76 -1.42 4.63
CA VAL A 126 -8.56 -1.16 5.45
C VAL A 126 -8.28 -2.36 6.36
N ASN A 127 -9.30 -2.91 6.98
CA ASN A 127 -9.14 -4.08 7.84
C ASN A 127 -8.65 -5.30 7.06
N THR A 128 -9.19 -5.55 5.88
CA THR A 128 -8.75 -6.64 5.00
C THR A 128 -7.28 -6.51 4.60
N LEU A 129 -6.84 -5.30 4.27
CA LEU A 129 -5.44 -5.02 3.90
C LEU A 129 -4.46 -5.14 5.08
N THR A 130 -4.90 -4.85 6.29
CA THR A 130 -4.02 -4.70 7.46
C THR A 130 -4.12 -5.83 8.48
N ASN A 131 -5.12 -6.68 8.39
CA ASN A 131 -5.32 -7.85 9.25
C ASN A 131 -5.46 -9.13 8.43
N PRO A 132 -4.36 -9.66 7.88
CA PRO A 132 -4.42 -10.96 7.24
C PRO A 132 -4.85 -12.00 8.28
N ARG A 133 -5.71 -12.93 7.86
CA ARG A 133 -6.15 -14.04 8.74
C ARG A 133 -4.92 -14.76 9.27
N LYS A 134 -4.86 -14.96 10.58
CA LYS A 134 -3.84 -15.81 11.19
C LYS A 134 -3.86 -17.17 10.49
N ASN A 135 -2.70 -17.66 10.11
CA ASN A 135 -2.49 -18.94 9.41
C ASN A 135 -2.88 -18.98 7.91
N SER A 136 -3.22 -17.88 7.27
CA SER A 136 -3.34 -17.84 5.81
C SER A 136 -2.00 -17.55 5.16
N VAL A 137 -1.67 -18.30 4.12
CA VAL A 137 -0.57 -17.93 3.22
C VAL A 137 -1.02 -16.65 2.50
N HIS A 138 -0.28 -15.60 2.67
CA HIS A 138 -0.61 -14.30 2.07
C HIS A 138 0.63 -13.60 1.55
N VAL A 139 0.42 -12.75 0.56
CA VAL A 139 1.46 -11.84 0.07
C VAL A 139 1.67 -10.73 1.11
N LYS A 140 2.88 -10.61 1.61
CA LYS A 140 3.24 -9.57 2.57
C LYS A 140 3.55 -8.27 1.83
N LEU A 141 2.87 -7.21 2.18
CA LEU A 141 3.13 -5.87 1.67
C LEU A 141 3.90 -5.07 2.72
N SER A 142 5.04 -4.52 2.36
CA SER A 142 5.84 -3.75 3.30
C SER A 142 6.58 -2.60 2.63
N THR A 143 6.78 -1.50 3.35
CA THR A 143 7.75 -0.52 2.90
C THR A 143 9.17 -1.04 3.12
N VAL A 144 10.10 -0.58 2.29
CA VAL A 144 11.52 -0.99 2.36
C VAL A 144 12.09 -0.78 3.78
N HIS A 145 11.74 0.32 4.44
CA HIS A 145 12.21 0.60 5.80
C HIS A 145 11.70 -0.41 6.84
N ARG A 146 10.44 -0.86 6.70
CA ARG A 146 9.85 -1.84 7.63
C ARG A 146 10.28 -3.27 7.36
N ALA A 147 10.69 -3.56 6.13
CA ALA A 147 11.15 -4.88 5.73
C ALA A 147 12.57 -5.19 6.23
N LYS A 148 13.26 -4.24 6.81
CA LYS A 148 14.61 -4.45 7.35
C LYS A 148 14.60 -5.58 8.37
N GLY A 149 15.37 -6.63 8.13
CA GLY A 149 15.44 -7.82 8.98
C GLY A 149 14.37 -8.88 8.72
N LEU A 150 13.45 -8.66 7.76
CA LEU A 150 12.51 -9.68 7.31
C LEU A 150 13.09 -10.48 6.16
N GLU A 151 12.69 -11.75 6.08
CA GLU A 151 13.09 -12.66 5.00
C GLU A 151 11.83 -13.19 4.29
N ALA A 152 11.96 -13.45 3.00
CA ALA A 152 10.98 -14.12 2.19
C ALA A 152 11.67 -14.89 1.06
N GLN A 153 11.03 -15.97 0.58
CA GLN A 153 11.57 -16.76 -0.54
C GLN A 153 11.55 -15.95 -1.85
N THR A 154 10.54 -15.12 -2.01
CA THR A 154 10.39 -14.28 -3.19
C THR A 154 10.12 -12.85 -2.77
N ILE A 155 10.86 -11.92 -3.33
CA ILE A 155 10.73 -10.49 -3.05
C ILE A 155 10.49 -9.76 -4.36
N GLY A 156 9.35 -9.08 -4.46
CA GLY A 156 9.05 -8.13 -5.51
C GLY A 156 9.30 -6.71 -5.03
N ILE A 157 9.89 -5.86 -5.86
CA ILE A 157 10.10 -4.44 -5.56
C ILE A 157 9.33 -3.62 -6.57
N LEU A 158 8.36 -2.84 -6.08
CA LEU A 158 7.63 -1.88 -6.89
C LEU A 158 8.43 -0.58 -6.95
N ASN A 159 8.83 -0.20 -8.14
CA ASN A 159 9.35 1.14 -8.39
C ASN A 159 8.15 2.02 -8.75
N PRO A 160 7.87 3.10 -7.99
CA PRO A 160 6.96 4.12 -8.50
C PRO A 160 7.53 4.62 -9.82
N PRO A 161 6.68 4.88 -10.83
CA PRO A 161 7.17 5.48 -12.06
C PRO A 161 8.00 6.71 -11.68
N LEU A 162 9.23 6.75 -12.14
CA LEU A 162 10.07 7.93 -12.01
C LEU A 162 9.22 9.08 -12.56
N GLN A 163 8.77 9.96 -11.67
CA GLN A 163 8.25 11.23 -12.13
C GLN A 163 9.38 11.84 -12.92
N SER A 164 9.22 11.86 -14.23
CA SER A 164 10.13 12.60 -15.09
C SER A 164 10.13 14.01 -14.50
N SER A 165 11.24 14.38 -13.89
CA SER A 165 11.52 15.78 -13.63
C SER A 165 11.49 16.44 -15.01
N LYS A 166 10.35 17.04 -15.36
CA LYS A 166 10.34 18.01 -16.43
C LYS A 166 11.27 19.10 -15.93
N ALA A 167 12.51 19.03 -16.41
CA ALA A 167 13.40 20.16 -16.35
C ALA A 167 12.68 21.30 -17.06
N THR A 168 12.31 22.31 -16.31
CA THR A 168 12.01 23.63 -16.84
C THR A 168 13.29 24.28 -17.23
#